data_42cbe70ab4c9c6b0303e3078fa30473d
#
_entry.id   42cbe70ab4c9c6b0303e3078fa30473d
#
_cell.length_a   1.000
_cell.length_b   1.000
_cell.length_c   1.000
_cell.angle_alpha   90.00
_cell.angle_beta   90.00
_cell.angle_gamma   90.00
#
_symmetry.space_group_name_H-M   'P 1'
#
loop_
_entity.id
_entity.type
_entity.pdbx_description
1 polymer ?
#
loop_
_entity_poly.entity_id
_entity_poly.type
_entity_poly.pdbx_seq_one_letter_code
_entity_poly.pdbx_strand_id
1 'polypeptide(L)'
;MAWHAQATGGYARTSTEAIENATLLAQACYNIGWCKASVCAMLGNGAGESGLNPWRWQSDYIPTRSEMQAWTPGQAQNHGYGIFQFTPANKYINSTNASALSSYGYAPNFQDQAGNASDGNAQTVFFCSEVPTDWRPQDLYGYYYDDFINIGIDISGWYYTNYNPFILGQDNNGDPLSLYELVGVFCLNYERPTDVNAASSYSNRCDNADYWWATLPDPHPSIFQPWFLWMITTRYKRRWKFL
;
A
#
# COMPACT_ATOMS: atom_id res chain seq x y z
N MET A 1 -4.21 20.03 -2.76
CA MET A 1 -3.98 18.83 -3.59
C MET A 1 -5.25 17.98 -3.54
N ALA A 2 -5.59 17.35 -4.64
CA ALA A 2 -6.70 16.43 -4.75
C ALA A 2 -6.19 15.09 -5.31
N TRP A 3 -6.90 14.00 -5.04
CA TRP A 3 -6.61 12.72 -5.67
C TRP A 3 -6.96 12.77 -7.16
N HIS A 4 -6.11 12.17 -7.96
CA HIS A 4 -6.32 11.94 -9.38
C HIS A 4 -6.60 10.46 -9.62
N ALA A 5 -7.54 10.17 -10.50
CA ALA A 5 -7.91 8.82 -10.89
C ALA A 5 -8.22 8.76 -12.39
N GLN A 6 -7.85 7.66 -13.03
CA GLN A 6 -8.15 7.41 -14.44
C GLN A 6 -8.63 5.99 -14.65
N ALA A 7 -9.44 5.80 -15.70
CA ALA A 7 -10.14 4.55 -15.95
C ALA A 7 -9.22 3.35 -16.14
N THR A 8 -8.10 3.52 -16.83
CA THR A 8 -7.15 2.46 -17.15
C THR A 8 -5.72 2.95 -17.01
N GLY A 9 -4.80 2.00 -16.80
CA GLY A 9 -3.39 2.27 -16.65
C GLY A 9 -3.01 2.96 -15.34
N GLY A 10 -1.72 3.10 -15.12
CA GLY A 10 -1.12 3.87 -14.04
C GLY A 10 -0.62 5.22 -14.52
N TYR A 11 -0.31 6.10 -13.58
CA TYR A 11 0.37 7.36 -13.88
C TYR A 11 1.87 7.13 -14.04
N ALA A 12 2.49 7.86 -14.98
CA ALA A 12 3.94 7.96 -14.99
C ALA A 12 4.42 8.65 -13.72
N ARG A 13 5.45 8.12 -13.06
CA ARG A 13 5.93 8.66 -11.76
C ARG A 13 6.31 10.14 -11.80
N THR A 14 6.64 10.68 -13.00
CA THR A 14 7.00 12.08 -13.23
C THR A 14 5.79 12.98 -13.51
N SER A 15 4.58 12.42 -13.59
CA SER A 15 3.38 13.21 -13.84
C SER A 15 2.95 13.98 -12.58
N THR A 16 2.27 15.09 -12.79
CA THR A 16 1.71 15.87 -11.67
C THR A 16 0.74 15.04 -10.84
N GLU A 17 -0.07 14.23 -11.49
CA GLU A 17 -1.07 13.36 -10.86
C GLU A 17 -0.44 12.33 -9.93
N ALA A 18 0.63 11.66 -10.40
CA ALA A 18 1.38 10.71 -9.58
C ALA A 18 2.02 11.40 -8.36
N ILE A 19 2.61 12.58 -8.57
CA ILE A 19 3.27 13.33 -7.49
C ILE A 19 2.24 13.80 -6.44
N GLU A 20 1.08 14.28 -6.86
CA GLU A 20 0.03 14.69 -5.93
C GLU A 20 -0.55 13.49 -5.16
N ASN A 21 -0.83 12.38 -5.84
CA ASN A 21 -1.29 11.14 -5.20
C ASN A 21 -0.25 10.60 -4.20
N ALA A 22 1.03 10.56 -4.59
CA ALA A 22 2.12 10.15 -3.72
C ALA A 22 2.24 11.07 -2.49
N THR A 23 2.11 12.37 -2.67
CA THR A 23 2.20 13.35 -1.58
C THR A 23 1.08 13.15 -0.56
N LEU A 24 -0.16 12.93 -1.03
CA LEU A 24 -1.31 12.68 -0.15
C LEU A 24 -1.14 11.40 0.66
N LEU A 25 -0.69 10.32 0.02
CA LEU A 25 -0.44 9.04 0.68
C LEU A 25 0.73 9.14 1.66
N ALA A 26 1.83 9.80 1.25
CA ALA A 26 2.99 10.04 2.11
C ALA A 26 2.60 10.82 3.37
N GLN A 27 1.83 11.89 3.23
CA GLN A 27 1.39 12.68 4.36
C GLN A 27 0.55 11.86 5.36
N ALA A 28 -0.30 10.97 4.87
CA ALA A 28 -1.07 10.07 5.73
C ALA A 28 -0.16 9.12 6.53
N CYS A 29 0.86 8.54 5.88
CA CYS A 29 1.83 7.68 6.54
C CYS A 29 2.70 8.43 7.55
N TYR A 30 3.17 9.64 7.22
CA TYR A 30 3.90 10.50 8.16
C TYR A 30 3.07 10.82 9.41
N ASN A 31 1.78 11.08 9.24
CA ASN A 31 0.87 11.37 10.35
C ASN A 31 0.71 10.19 11.33
N ILE A 32 1.00 8.97 10.92
CA ILE A 32 0.98 7.77 11.77
C ILE A 32 2.37 7.29 12.16
N GLY A 33 3.40 8.09 11.92
CA GLY A 33 4.75 7.88 12.44
C GLY A 33 5.72 7.15 11.50
N TRP A 34 5.40 6.99 10.22
CA TRP A 34 6.35 6.41 9.27
C TRP A 34 7.50 7.37 8.98
N CYS A 35 8.71 6.88 8.90
CA CYS A 35 9.85 7.65 8.42
C CYS A 35 9.83 7.79 6.88
N LYS A 36 10.59 8.75 6.36
CA LYS A 36 10.65 9.03 4.91
C LYS A 36 11.10 7.80 4.11
N ALA A 37 12.10 7.07 4.59
CA ALA A 37 12.63 5.91 3.89
C ALA A 37 11.55 4.83 3.68
N SER A 38 10.78 4.51 4.73
CA SER A 38 9.69 3.53 4.66
C SER A 38 8.53 4.00 3.79
N VAL A 39 8.22 5.29 3.82
CA VAL A 39 7.22 5.88 2.91
C VAL A 39 7.67 5.77 1.45
N CYS A 40 8.92 6.11 1.15
CA CYS A 40 9.45 6.00 -0.23
C CYS A 40 9.51 4.55 -0.71
N ALA A 41 9.87 3.62 0.16
CA ALA A 41 9.85 2.18 -0.13
C ALA A 41 8.44 1.68 -0.45
N MET A 42 7.45 2.06 0.34
CA MET A 42 6.04 1.76 0.12
C MET A 42 5.54 2.36 -1.21
N LEU A 43 5.87 3.63 -1.49
CA LEU A 43 5.49 4.28 -2.75
C LEU A 43 6.19 3.66 -3.96
N GLY A 44 7.41 3.17 -3.81
CA GLY A 44 8.13 2.40 -4.82
C GLY A 44 7.35 1.16 -5.24
N ASN A 45 6.82 0.44 -4.27
CA ASN A 45 5.96 -0.72 -4.49
C ASN A 45 4.62 -0.32 -5.13
N GLY A 46 3.88 0.62 -4.55
CA GLY A 46 2.59 1.07 -5.08
C GLY A 46 2.67 1.64 -6.51
N ALA A 47 3.76 2.32 -6.86
CA ALA A 47 4.01 2.77 -8.24
C ALA A 47 4.22 1.58 -9.19
N GLY A 48 4.87 0.51 -8.73
CA GLY A 48 5.00 -0.73 -9.48
C GLY A 48 3.66 -1.44 -9.72
N GLU A 49 2.77 -1.42 -8.73
CA GLU A 49 1.46 -2.10 -8.79
C GLU A 49 0.46 -1.36 -9.68
N SER A 50 0.28 -0.07 -9.46
CA SER A 50 -0.82 0.67 -10.10
C SER A 50 -0.41 1.99 -10.75
N GLY A 51 0.86 2.40 -10.62
CA GLY A 51 1.25 3.77 -10.93
C GLY A 51 0.54 4.79 -10.03
N LEU A 52 0.22 4.42 -8.80
CA LEU A 52 -0.51 5.21 -7.80
C LEU A 52 -1.92 5.67 -8.25
N ASN A 53 -2.54 4.93 -9.19
CA ASN A 53 -3.90 5.20 -9.64
C ASN A 53 -4.92 4.48 -8.73
N PRO A 54 -5.75 5.18 -7.95
CA PRO A 54 -6.72 4.56 -7.07
C PRO A 54 -7.86 3.82 -7.79
N TRP A 55 -8.01 4.03 -9.10
CA TRP A 55 -9.05 3.36 -9.89
C TRP A 55 -8.55 2.20 -10.75
N ARG A 56 -7.30 1.85 -10.64
CA ARG A 56 -6.74 0.79 -11.46
C ARG A 56 -7.27 -0.57 -11.04
N TRP A 57 -7.87 -1.27 -11.98
CA TRP A 57 -8.13 -2.70 -11.90
C TRP A 57 -6.97 -3.50 -12.47
N GLN A 58 -6.76 -4.67 -11.92
CA GLN A 58 -5.75 -5.60 -12.45
C GLN A 58 -6.01 -5.88 -13.93
N SER A 59 -4.95 -5.80 -14.75
CA SER A 59 -5.03 -5.96 -16.21
C SER A 59 -5.96 -4.94 -16.91
N ASP A 60 -6.27 -3.83 -16.25
CA ASP A 60 -7.17 -2.78 -16.75
C ASP A 60 -8.58 -3.28 -17.15
N TYR A 61 -8.97 -4.44 -16.63
CA TYR A 61 -10.34 -4.96 -16.78
C TYR A 61 -11.26 -4.31 -15.73
N ILE A 62 -12.29 -3.64 -16.20
CA ILE A 62 -13.27 -2.95 -15.35
C ILE A 62 -14.51 -3.82 -15.21
N PRO A 63 -14.71 -4.52 -14.08
CA PRO A 63 -15.91 -5.32 -13.89
C PRO A 63 -17.13 -4.43 -13.63
N THR A 64 -18.28 -4.93 -14.03
CA THR A 64 -19.53 -4.36 -13.56
C THR A 64 -19.78 -4.77 -12.10
N ARG A 65 -20.63 -3.98 -11.39
CA ARG A 65 -21.02 -4.33 -10.02
C ARG A 65 -21.65 -5.72 -9.94
N SER A 66 -22.48 -6.08 -10.93
CA SER A 66 -23.13 -7.39 -10.98
C SER A 66 -22.13 -8.51 -11.14
N GLU A 67 -21.11 -8.35 -11.98
CA GLU A 67 -20.04 -9.33 -12.12
C GLU A 67 -19.27 -9.50 -10.82
N MET A 68 -18.86 -8.40 -10.19
CA MET A 68 -18.13 -8.43 -8.93
C MET A 68 -18.92 -9.11 -7.81
N GLN A 69 -20.21 -8.86 -7.72
CA GLN A 69 -21.08 -9.50 -6.73
C GLN A 69 -21.29 -11.00 -6.99
N ALA A 70 -21.18 -11.43 -8.25
CA ALA A 70 -21.30 -12.83 -8.64
C ALA A 70 -20.00 -13.62 -8.49
N TRP A 71 -18.87 -12.97 -8.24
CA TRP A 71 -17.59 -13.68 -8.12
C TRP A 71 -17.56 -14.64 -6.94
N THR A 72 -17.17 -15.86 -7.22
CA THR A 72 -16.76 -16.80 -6.16
C THR A 72 -15.49 -16.30 -5.47
N PRO A 73 -15.19 -16.75 -4.24
CA PRO A 73 -13.94 -16.37 -3.57
C PRO A 73 -12.69 -16.60 -4.43
N GLY A 74 -12.61 -17.72 -5.18
CA GLY A 74 -11.49 -18.01 -6.06
C GLY A 74 -11.40 -17.07 -7.27
N GLN A 75 -12.53 -16.64 -7.83
CA GLN A 75 -12.54 -15.65 -8.90
C GLN A 75 -12.13 -14.28 -8.39
N ALA A 76 -12.63 -13.86 -7.23
CA ALA A 76 -12.28 -12.58 -6.62
C ALA A 76 -10.77 -12.46 -6.35
N GLN A 77 -10.09 -13.57 -6.04
CA GLN A 77 -8.64 -13.60 -5.80
C GLN A 77 -7.80 -13.23 -7.05
N ASN A 78 -8.38 -13.29 -8.24
CA ASN A 78 -7.70 -12.94 -9.48
C ASN A 78 -7.90 -11.48 -9.88
N HIS A 79 -8.52 -10.67 -9.05
CA HIS A 79 -8.83 -9.28 -9.35
C HIS A 79 -8.31 -8.36 -8.24
N GLY A 80 -7.20 -7.69 -8.51
CA GLY A 80 -6.67 -6.62 -7.69
C GLY A 80 -7.29 -5.28 -8.06
N TYR A 81 -7.42 -4.37 -7.08
CA TYR A 81 -7.96 -3.04 -7.28
C TYR A 81 -7.23 -1.99 -6.47
N GLY A 82 -7.03 -0.82 -7.07
CA GLY A 82 -6.57 0.39 -6.39
C GLY A 82 -5.06 0.54 -6.31
N ILE A 83 -4.62 1.43 -5.43
CA ILE A 83 -3.22 1.90 -5.32
C ILE A 83 -2.25 0.73 -5.10
N PHE A 84 -2.61 -0.22 -4.25
CA PHE A 84 -1.82 -1.41 -3.91
C PHE A 84 -2.40 -2.69 -4.50
N GLN A 85 -3.24 -2.61 -5.51
CA GLN A 85 -3.88 -3.77 -6.13
C GLN A 85 -4.45 -4.73 -5.08
N PHE A 86 -5.23 -4.20 -4.12
CA PHE A 86 -5.84 -5.00 -3.05
C PHE A 86 -6.52 -6.25 -3.61
N THR A 87 -5.98 -7.42 -3.29
CA THR A 87 -6.42 -8.71 -3.81
C THR A 87 -6.88 -9.61 -2.66
N PRO A 88 -8.11 -10.14 -2.69
CA PRO A 88 -9.17 -9.82 -3.66
C PRO A 88 -9.71 -8.40 -3.48
N ALA A 89 -10.19 -7.78 -4.55
CA ALA A 89 -10.75 -6.43 -4.50
C ALA A 89 -11.83 -6.26 -3.42
N ASN A 90 -12.58 -7.34 -3.13
CA ASN A 90 -13.59 -7.38 -2.08
C ASN A 90 -13.04 -7.11 -0.68
N LYS A 91 -11.76 -7.35 -0.46
CA LYS A 91 -11.05 -7.02 0.78
C LYS A 91 -11.18 -5.54 1.11
N TYR A 92 -11.07 -4.69 0.11
CA TYR A 92 -11.29 -3.25 0.23
C TYR A 92 -12.77 -2.88 0.09
N ILE A 93 -13.42 -3.31 -0.99
CA ILE A 93 -14.74 -2.82 -1.42
C ILE A 93 -15.87 -3.25 -0.46
N ASN A 94 -15.84 -4.49 0.03
CA ASN A 94 -16.89 -5.06 0.88
C ASN A 94 -16.46 -5.22 2.36
N SER A 95 -15.33 -4.67 2.76
CA SER A 95 -14.85 -4.85 4.12
C SER A 95 -15.75 -4.13 5.14
N THR A 96 -15.79 -4.66 6.37
CA THR A 96 -16.34 -3.91 7.52
C THR A 96 -15.63 -2.58 7.72
N ASN A 97 -14.41 -2.46 7.22
CA ASN A 97 -13.64 -1.24 7.15
C ASN A 97 -14.25 -0.25 6.16
N ALA A 98 -14.73 -0.70 5.00
CA ALA A 98 -15.43 0.14 4.04
C ALA A 98 -16.70 0.75 4.63
N SER A 99 -17.48 -0.05 5.38
CA SER A 99 -18.66 0.45 6.11
C SER A 99 -18.27 1.44 7.21
N ALA A 100 -17.16 1.21 7.90
CA ALA A 100 -16.64 2.16 8.88
C ALA A 100 -16.14 3.44 8.23
N LEU A 101 -15.54 3.37 7.03
CA LEU A 101 -15.08 4.53 6.27
C LEU A 101 -16.25 5.42 5.83
N SER A 102 -17.41 4.84 5.48
CA SER A 102 -18.59 5.62 5.14
C SER A 102 -19.08 6.47 6.31
N SER A 103 -18.93 6.01 7.54
CA SER A 103 -19.26 6.79 8.74
C SER A 103 -18.36 8.01 8.95
N TYR A 104 -17.21 8.05 8.30
CA TYR A 104 -16.28 9.18 8.29
C TYR A 104 -16.38 10.05 7.02
N GLY A 105 -17.40 9.84 6.21
CA GLY A 105 -17.59 10.56 4.95
C GLY A 105 -16.76 10.01 3.77
N TYR A 106 -16.10 8.88 3.94
CA TYR A 106 -15.35 8.18 2.89
C TYR A 106 -16.12 6.92 2.48
N ALA A 107 -17.07 7.04 1.57
CA ALA A 107 -17.65 5.86 0.95
C ALA A 107 -16.64 5.27 -0.03
N PRO A 108 -16.36 3.96 0.02
CA PRO A 108 -15.60 3.29 -1.02
C PRO A 108 -16.33 3.51 -2.34
N ASN A 109 -15.65 4.17 -3.25
CA ASN A 109 -16.17 4.50 -4.55
C ASN A 109 -15.23 3.84 -5.56
N PHE A 110 -15.65 2.73 -6.11
CA PHE A 110 -14.90 2.06 -7.14
C PHE A 110 -15.44 2.43 -8.52
N GLN A 111 -14.67 2.16 -9.55
CA GLN A 111 -14.82 2.71 -10.88
C GLN A 111 -16.17 2.46 -11.58
N ASP A 112 -17.02 1.55 -11.10
CA ASP A 112 -18.37 1.38 -11.63
C ASP A 112 -19.34 2.50 -11.24
N GLN A 113 -18.92 3.33 -10.26
CA GLN A 113 -19.67 4.49 -9.82
C GLN A 113 -19.05 5.74 -10.44
N ALA A 114 -19.86 6.58 -11.03
CA ALA A 114 -19.40 7.80 -11.69
C ALA A 114 -18.42 8.60 -10.83
N GLY A 115 -17.22 8.57 -11.26
CA GLY A 115 -15.96 9.15 -10.93
C GLY A 115 -15.88 10.08 -9.74
N ASN A 116 -15.29 9.57 -8.66
CA ASN A 116 -14.89 10.45 -7.60
C ASN A 116 -13.45 10.11 -7.17
N ALA A 117 -12.53 11.06 -7.37
CA ALA A 117 -11.16 10.96 -6.88
C ALA A 117 -11.07 10.75 -5.34
N SER A 118 -12.18 10.87 -4.61
CA SER A 118 -12.27 10.60 -3.17
C SER A 118 -11.96 9.14 -2.79
N ASP A 119 -11.96 8.22 -3.74
CA ASP A 119 -11.58 6.83 -3.47
C ASP A 119 -10.12 6.70 -3.01
N GLY A 120 -9.24 7.58 -3.46
CA GLY A 120 -7.87 7.66 -2.96
C GLY A 120 -7.79 7.92 -1.45
N ASN A 121 -8.66 8.78 -0.90
CA ASN A 121 -8.75 8.99 0.55
C ASN A 121 -9.22 7.72 1.27
N ALA A 122 -10.26 7.08 0.76
CA ALA A 122 -10.80 5.86 1.35
C ALA A 122 -9.78 4.73 1.33
N GLN A 123 -9.06 4.54 0.22
CA GLN A 123 -7.99 3.55 0.10
C GLN A 123 -6.82 3.85 1.04
N THR A 124 -6.43 5.11 1.20
CA THR A 124 -5.38 5.52 2.14
C THR A 124 -5.75 5.17 3.58
N VAL A 125 -6.97 5.48 4.00
CA VAL A 125 -7.44 5.13 5.35
C VAL A 125 -7.51 3.62 5.54
N PHE A 126 -8.01 2.88 4.54
CA PHE A 126 -8.03 1.43 4.55
C PHE A 126 -6.61 0.88 4.68
N PHE A 127 -5.67 1.31 3.83
CA PHE A 127 -4.27 0.91 3.86
C PHE A 127 -3.64 1.14 5.24
N CYS A 128 -3.72 2.35 5.78
CA CYS A 128 -3.14 2.67 7.08
C CYS A 128 -3.72 1.84 8.23
N SER A 129 -4.97 1.36 8.10
CA SER A 129 -5.61 0.51 9.10
C SER A 129 -5.33 -0.97 8.91
N GLU A 130 -5.07 -1.39 7.68
CA GLU A 130 -4.88 -2.78 7.30
C GLU A 130 -3.43 -3.22 7.40
N VAL A 131 -2.49 -2.40 6.92
CA VAL A 131 -1.09 -2.78 6.83
C VAL A 131 -0.50 -3.32 8.14
N PRO A 132 -0.79 -2.77 9.33
CA PRO A 132 -0.30 -3.34 10.58
C PRO A 132 -0.85 -4.73 10.91
N THR A 133 -2.03 -5.07 10.38
CA THR A 133 -2.75 -6.32 10.68
C THR A 133 -2.52 -7.39 9.62
N ASP A 134 -2.18 -6.99 8.41
CA ASP A 134 -1.89 -7.89 7.29
C ASP A 134 -0.38 -8.05 7.03
N TRP A 135 0.44 -7.44 7.84
CA TRP A 135 1.88 -7.62 7.81
C TRP A 135 2.24 -9.04 8.26
N ARG A 136 2.93 -9.81 7.41
CA ARG A 136 3.17 -11.23 7.65
C ARG A 136 4.64 -11.58 7.47
N PRO A 137 5.47 -11.36 8.48
CA PRO A 137 6.83 -11.86 8.45
C PRO A 137 6.84 -13.39 8.30
N GLN A 138 7.69 -13.92 7.42
CA GLN A 138 7.97 -15.36 7.24
C GLN A 138 7.01 -16.16 6.34
N ASP A 139 5.83 -15.67 5.94
CA ASP A 139 4.85 -16.49 5.21
C ASP A 139 5.37 -17.09 3.89
N LEU A 140 6.33 -16.41 3.24
CA LEU A 140 6.76 -16.80 1.88
C LEU A 140 8.29 -16.94 1.72
N TYR A 141 9.02 -17.16 2.82
CA TYR A 141 10.49 -17.22 2.79
C TYR A 141 11.04 -18.17 1.69
N GLY A 142 10.60 -19.42 1.67
CA GLY A 142 11.07 -20.39 0.69
C GLY A 142 10.62 -20.14 -0.75
N TYR A 143 9.63 -19.29 -0.95
CA TYR A 143 9.06 -19.04 -2.29
C TYR A 143 9.90 -18.06 -3.12
N TYR A 144 10.48 -17.03 -2.46
CA TYR A 144 11.23 -15.98 -3.16
C TYR A 144 12.74 -16.06 -2.97
N TYR A 145 13.21 -16.85 -2.02
CA TYR A 145 14.61 -16.85 -1.62
C TYR A 145 15.55 -17.11 -2.81
N ASP A 146 15.28 -18.15 -3.58
CA ASP A 146 16.13 -18.52 -4.71
C ASP A 146 16.14 -17.46 -5.81
N ASP A 147 15.01 -16.80 -6.07
CA ASP A 147 14.91 -15.76 -7.11
C ASP A 147 15.80 -14.55 -6.77
N PHE A 148 15.79 -14.11 -5.51
CA PHE A 148 16.61 -12.98 -5.07
C PHE A 148 18.09 -13.37 -4.94
N ILE A 149 18.42 -14.56 -4.44
CA ILE A 149 19.81 -15.04 -4.38
C ILE A 149 20.41 -15.17 -5.79
N ASN A 150 19.63 -15.62 -6.77
CA ASN A 150 20.09 -15.72 -8.16
C ASN A 150 20.47 -14.36 -8.78
N ILE A 151 19.95 -13.25 -8.27
CA ILE A 151 20.36 -11.90 -8.66
C ILE A 151 21.34 -11.26 -7.64
N GLY A 152 21.87 -12.04 -6.70
CA GLY A 152 22.90 -11.62 -5.75
C GLY A 152 22.38 -10.83 -4.55
N ILE A 153 21.09 -10.93 -4.23
CA ILE A 153 20.47 -10.22 -3.12
C ILE A 153 20.11 -11.19 -2.00
N ASP A 154 20.72 -11.02 -0.83
CA ASP A 154 20.35 -11.77 0.37
C ASP A 154 19.14 -11.11 1.05
N ILE A 155 18.01 -11.83 1.05
CA ILE A 155 16.75 -11.38 1.63
C ILE A 155 16.47 -12.02 3.00
N SER A 156 17.41 -12.77 3.56
CA SER A 156 17.19 -13.55 4.78
C SER A 156 16.74 -12.69 5.98
N GLY A 157 17.20 -11.45 6.08
CA GLY A 157 16.78 -10.49 7.11
C GLY A 157 15.42 -9.83 6.85
N TRP A 158 14.98 -9.77 5.59
CA TRP A 158 13.81 -8.99 5.22
C TRP A 158 12.49 -9.63 5.64
N TYR A 159 12.40 -10.95 5.61
CA TYR A 159 11.20 -11.70 6.00
C TYR A 159 10.86 -11.59 7.47
N TYR A 160 11.86 -11.32 8.32
CA TYR A 160 11.67 -11.29 9.75
C TYR A 160 11.40 -9.89 10.27
N THR A 161 11.51 -8.86 9.42
CA THR A 161 11.30 -7.48 9.84
C THR A 161 9.83 -7.25 10.17
N ASN A 162 9.57 -6.93 11.41
CA ASN A 162 8.23 -6.61 11.89
C ASN A 162 7.76 -5.23 11.41
N TYR A 163 6.45 -5.01 11.45
CA TYR A 163 5.86 -3.74 11.02
C TYR A 163 6.42 -2.51 11.75
N ASN A 164 6.52 -2.56 13.09
CA ASN A 164 6.98 -1.41 13.85
C ASN A 164 8.44 -1.01 13.56
N PRO A 165 9.43 -1.90 13.50
CA PRO A 165 10.76 -1.56 13.01
C PRO A 165 10.74 -1.01 11.59
N PHE A 166 10.00 -1.66 10.69
CA PHE A 166 9.90 -1.21 9.30
C PHE A 166 9.48 0.27 9.19
N ILE A 167 8.41 0.70 9.88
CA ILE A 167 7.95 2.09 9.78
C ILE A 167 8.97 3.11 10.30
N LEU A 168 9.91 2.68 11.14
CA LEU A 168 11.04 3.48 11.63
C LEU A 168 12.27 3.40 10.72
N GLY A 169 12.23 2.61 9.65
CA GLY A 169 13.38 2.40 8.75
C GLY A 169 14.43 1.48 9.32
N GLN A 170 14.05 0.52 10.17
CA GLN A 170 14.96 -0.34 10.93
C GLN A 170 14.61 -1.82 10.76
N ASP A 171 15.57 -2.67 11.07
CA ASP A 171 15.36 -4.09 11.32
C ASP A 171 14.81 -4.36 12.73
N ASN A 172 14.62 -5.64 13.09
CA ASN A 172 14.11 -6.03 14.41
C ASN A 172 15.10 -5.75 15.56
N ASN A 173 16.37 -5.50 15.28
CA ASN A 173 17.38 -5.16 16.27
C ASN A 173 17.50 -3.64 16.48
N GLY A 174 16.83 -2.85 15.63
CA GLY A 174 16.91 -1.40 15.62
C GLY A 174 18.02 -0.85 14.73
N ASP A 175 18.65 -1.70 13.91
CA ASP A 175 19.67 -1.28 12.96
C ASP A 175 19.02 -0.65 11.72
N PRO A 176 19.56 0.48 11.20
CA PRO A 176 19.00 1.13 10.02
C PRO A 176 19.05 0.23 8.78
N LEU A 177 17.93 0.13 8.07
CA LEU A 177 17.85 -0.49 6.76
C LEU A 177 18.06 0.56 5.66
N SER A 178 18.73 0.16 4.59
CA SER A 178 18.81 0.98 3.37
C SER A 178 17.43 1.11 2.70
N LEU A 179 17.26 2.12 1.85
CA LEU A 179 16.02 2.31 1.09
C LEU A 179 15.63 1.05 0.29
N TYR A 180 16.60 0.38 -0.31
CA TYR A 180 16.36 -0.80 -1.13
C TYR A 180 15.96 -2.02 -0.30
N GLU A 181 16.57 -2.21 0.87
CA GLU A 181 16.13 -3.23 1.81
C GLU A 181 14.70 -2.99 2.27
N LEU A 182 14.33 -1.74 2.56
CA LEU A 182 12.95 -1.39 2.92
C LEU A 182 11.96 -1.66 1.77
N VAL A 183 12.34 -1.43 0.50
CA VAL A 183 11.52 -1.82 -0.67
C VAL A 183 11.27 -3.32 -0.66
N GLY A 184 12.30 -4.13 -0.43
CA GLY A 184 12.16 -5.59 -0.34
C GLY A 184 11.32 -6.03 0.85
N VAL A 185 11.57 -5.46 2.04
CA VAL A 185 10.80 -5.75 3.25
C VAL A 185 9.31 -5.49 3.02
N PHE A 186 8.93 -4.36 2.43
CA PHE A 186 7.52 -4.05 2.14
C PHE A 186 6.94 -5.02 1.12
N CYS A 187 7.66 -5.26 0.03
CA CYS A 187 7.24 -6.18 -1.03
C CYS A 187 6.93 -7.58 -0.47
N LEU A 188 7.81 -8.12 0.36
CA LEU A 188 7.71 -9.49 0.84
C LEU A 188 6.73 -9.67 2.00
N ASN A 189 6.58 -8.67 2.86
CA ASN A 189 5.73 -8.79 4.05
C ASN A 189 4.31 -8.26 3.88
N TYR A 190 4.10 -7.36 2.93
CA TYR A 190 2.79 -6.77 2.67
C TYR A 190 2.23 -7.11 1.28
N GLU A 191 2.93 -6.76 0.20
CA GLU A 191 2.45 -6.97 -1.18
C GLU A 191 2.37 -8.46 -1.55
N ARG A 192 3.39 -9.23 -1.21
CA ARG A 192 3.45 -10.69 -1.42
C ARG A 192 3.03 -11.10 -2.83
N PRO A 193 3.72 -10.57 -3.87
CA PRO A 193 3.40 -10.92 -5.25
C PRO A 193 3.44 -12.44 -5.44
N THR A 194 2.47 -12.99 -6.17
CA THR A 194 2.31 -14.44 -6.34
C THR A 194 3.17 -15.03 -7.44
N ASP A 195 3.85 -14.20 -8.21
CA ASP A 195 4.66 -14.65 -9.33
C ASP A 195 6.17 -14.61 -9.01
N VAL A 196 6.90 -15.48 -9.72
CA VAL A 196 8.37 -15.59 -9.68
C VAL A 196 9.08 -14.30 -10.15
N ASN A 197 8.35 -13.27 -10.48
CA ASN A 197 8.88 -12.00 -10.98
C ASN A 197 9.15 -10.98 -9.86
N ALA A 198 9.04 -11.36 -8.59
CA ALA A 198 9.36 -10.45 -7.49
C ALA A 198 10.78 -9.86 -7.66
N ALA A 199 11.76 -10.70 -7.96
CA ALA A 199 13.14 -10.28 -8.24
C ALA A 199 13.25 -9.41 -9.50
N SER A 200 12.54 -9.72 -10.58
CA SER A 200 12.58 -8.91 -11.82
C SER A 200 11.89 -7.56 -11.67
N SER A 201 10.86 -7.46 -10.85
CA SER A 201 10.16 -6.21 -10.57
C SER A 201 10.87 -5.37 -9.50
N TYR A 202 11.77 -5.96 -8.72
CA TYR A 202 12.45 -5.31 -7.60
C TYR A 202 13.25 -4.09 -8.01
N SER A 203 14.03 -4.17 -9.09
CA SER A 203 14.80 -3.04 -9.60
C SER A 203 13.91 -1.84 -9.93
N ASN A 204 12.78 -2.07 -10.61
CA ASN A 204 11.82 -1.02 -10.92
C ASN A 204 11.20 -0.39 -9.66
N ARG A 205 10.95 -1.21 -8.63
CA ARG A 205 10.44 -0.71 -7.33
C ARG A 205 11.47 0.15 -6.61
N CYS A 206 12.75 -0.24 -6.67
CA CYS A 206 13.87 0.55 -6.16
C CYS A 206 14.02 1.88 -6.92
N ASP A 207 13.99 1.86 -8.25
CA ASP A 207 14.07 3.08 -9.07
C ASP A 207 12.92 4.05 -8.79
N ASN A 208 11.74 3.53 -8.52
CA ASN A 208 10.60 4.34 -8.09
C ASN A 208 10.82 4.90 -6.68
N ALA A 209 11.33 4.11 -5.75
CA ALA A 209 11.61 4.57 -4.39
C ALA A 209 12.66 5.69 -4.36
N ASP A 210 13.72 5.58 -5.16
CA ASP A 210 14.73 6.63 -5.34
C ASP A 210 14.12 7.93 -5.89
N TYR A 211 13.24 7.80 -6.87
CA TYR A 211 12.52 8.95 -7.41
C TYR A 211 11.70 9.67 -6.33
N TRP A 212 10.95 8.92 -5.52
CA TRP A 212 10.16 9.48 -4.43
C TRP A 212 11.03 10.06 -3.31
N TRP A 213 12.18 9.44 -3.02
CA TRP A 213 13.14 9.98 -2.06
C TRP A 213 13.63 11.37 -2.46
N ALA A 214 13.91 11.56 -3.74
CA ALA A 214 14.36 12.84 -4.28
C ALA A 214 13.23 13.88 -4.44
N THR A 215 11.99 13.43 -4.63
CA THR A 215 10.86 14.29 -4.99
C THR A 215 10.03 14.74 -3.79
N LEU A 216 9.81 13.82 -2.83
CA LEU A 216 8.98 14.13 -1.67
C LEU A 216 9.73 14.99 -0.65
N PRO A 217 9.03 15.97 -0.03
CA PRO A 217 9.59 16.72 1.08
C PRO A 217 9.86 15.81 2.28
N ASP A 218 10.77 16.24 3.14
CA ASP A 218 10.94 15.60 4.43
C ASP A 218 9.66 15.74 5.27
N PRO A 219 9.38 14.75 6.15
CA PRO A 219 8.21 14.82 7.00
C PRO A 219 8.27 16.09 7.86
N HIS A 220 7.30 16.96 7.68
CA HIS A 220 7.14 18.10 8.57
C HIS A 220 6.42 17.65 9.85
N PRO A 221 6.96 17.98 11.03
CA PRO A 221 6.32 17.61 12.29
C PRO A 221 5.02 18.40 12.58
N SER A 222 4.46 19.06 11.59
CA SER A 222 3.30 19.90 11.79
C SER A 222 2.27 19.79 10.68
N ILE A 223 1.23 19.30 10.98
CA ILE A 223 -0.19 19.58 10.86
C ILE A 223 -0.90 18.26 11.12
N PHE A 224 -0.87 17.87 12.36
CA PHE A 224 -1.79 16.89 12.89
C PHE A 224 -3.20 17.26 12.41
N GLN A 225 -3.76 16.47 11.52
CA GLN A 225 -5.20 16.46 11.34
C GLN A 225 -5.77 15.69 12.55
N PRO A 226 -6.34 16.32 13.57
CA PRO A 226 -6.70 15.69 14.84
C PRO A 226 -7.68 14.51 14.67
N TRP A 227 -8.48 14.54 13.60
CA TRP A 227 -9.45 13.51 13.26
C TRP A 227 -8.80 12.20 12.78
N PHE A 228 -7.65 12.27 12.07
CA PHE A 228 -6.96 11.08 11.55
C PHE A 228 -6.32 10.27 12.68
N LEU A 229 -5.69 10.95 13.63
CA LEU A 229 -5.18 10.31 14.86
C LEU A 229 -6.29 9.75 15.74
N TRP A 230 -7.40 10.47 15.87
CA TRP A 230 -8.54 10.00 16.63
C TRP A 230 -9.12 8.72 16.02
N MET A 231 -9.17 8.63 14.70
CA MET A 231 -9.68 7.47 13.97
C MET A 231 -8.82 6.21 14.22
N ILE A 232 -7.49 6.35 14.19
CA ILE A 232 -6.56 5.23 14.42
C ILE A 232 -6.51 4.85 15.90
N THR A 233 -6.40 5.81 16.79
CA THR A 233 -6.27 5.56 18.23
C THR A 233 -7.55 5.01 18.88
N THR A 234 -8.73 5.37 18.40
CA THR A 234 -10.00 4.82 18.91
C THR A 234 -10.22 3.36 18.52
N ARG A 235 -9.72 2.92 17.36
CA ARG A 235 -9.75 1.50 16.96
C ARG A 235 -8.78 0.65 17.79
N TYR A 236 -7.59 1.13 18.07
CA TYR A 236 -6.64 0.42 18.95
C TYR A 236 -7.22 0.22 20.34
N LYS A 237 -7.85 1.23 20.94
CA LYS A 237 -8.44 1.12 22.29
C LYS A 237 -9.63 0.17 22.37
N ARG A 238 -10.38 -0.06 21.31
CA ARG A 238 -11.51 -1.01 21.32
C ARG A 238 -11.06 -2.48 21.27
N ARG A 239 -9.92 -2.79 20.71
CA ARG A 239 -9.39 -4.18 20.66
C ARG A 239 -8.82 -4.68 22.00
N TRP A 240 -8.35 -3.79 22.86
CA TRP A 240 -7.76 -4.15 24.15
C TRP A 240 -8.76 -4.28 25.31
N LYS A 241 -10.05 -4.07 25.07
CA LYS A 241 -11.09 -4.24 26.10
C LYS A 241 -11.72 -5.64 26.13
N PHE A 242 -11.23 -6.58 25.33
CA PHE A 242 -11.73 -7.96 25.25
C PHE A 242 -10.63 -9.03 25.44
N LEU A 243 -9.56 -8.70 26.15
CA LEU A 243 -8.58 -9.66 26.67
C LEU A 243 -8.58 -9.59 28.20
#